data_ef15d9d4d4da76cfde2bf1786323d0cb
#
_entry.id   ef15d9d4d4da76cfde2bf1786323d0cb
#
_cell.length_a   1.000
_cell.length_b   1.000
_cell.length_c   1.000
_cell.angle_alpha   90.00
_cell.angle_beta   90.00
_cell.angle_gamma   90.00
#
_symmetry.space_group_name_H-M   'P 1'
#
loop_
_entity.id
_entity.type
_entity.pdbx_description
1 polymer ?
#
loop_
_entity_poly.entity_id
_entity_poly.type
_entity_poly.pdbx_seq_one_letter_code
_entity_poly.pdbx_strand_id
1 'polypeptide(L)'
;GLVRPEELSWHINAAVYTAGANRIGHGVDMAYEEKSYDLMRYMAKNNIPIEINLTSNEFILKVKENRHPILLYKEFGVPIVISTDDAGILRTNMTEQYVLLAKRYKTISYSDIKQFVYNSINYSFIQEPAVKKQLIQDLDNRFNTFEANFKN
;
A
#
# COMPACT_ATOMS: atom_id res chain seq x y z
N GLY A 1 -1.23 10.84 -7.17
CA GLY A 1 -1.01 12.28 -7.12
C GLY A 1 -2.08 13.06 -7.88
N LEU A 2 -1.96 14.37 -7.91
CA LEU A 2 -2.80 15.21 -8.76
C LEU A 2 -2.26 15.15 -10.18
N VAL A 3 -3.10 14.72 -11.12
CA VAL A 3 -2.79 14.71 -12.55
C VAL A 3 -3.87 15.49 -13.31
N ARG A 4 -3.56 15.91 -14.52
CA ARG A 4 -4.57 16.57 -15.37
C ARG A 4 -5.64 15.56 -15.79
N PRO A 5 -6.88 15.98 -16.00
CA PRO A 5 -7.98 15.08 -16.39
C PRO A 5 -7.66 14.17 -17.57
N GLU A 6 -6.95 14.67 -18.56
CA GLU A 6 -6.53 13.94 -19.76
C GLU A 6 -5.47 12.86 -19.49
N GLU A 7 -4.81 12.88 -18.32
CA GLU A 7 -3.78 11.94 -17.93
C GLU A 7 -4.33 10.78 -17.07
N LEU A 8 -5.56 10.91 -16.57
CA LEU A 8 -6.17 9.93 -15.65
C LEU A 8 -6.24 8.51 -16.20
N SER A 9 -6.37 8.39 -17.54
CA SER A 9 -6.56 7.08 -18.19
C SER A 9 -5.26 6.34 -18.53
N TRP A 10 -4.08 6.96 -18.34
CA TRP A 10 -2.84 6.34 -18.80
C TRP A 10 -1.60 6.59 -17.94
N HIS A 11 -1.64 7.45 -16.93
CA HIS A 11 -0.42 7.85 -16.20
C HIS A 11 0.16 6.74 -15.32
N ILE A 12 -0.67 5.87 -14.71
CA ILE A 12 -0.17 4.70 -13.97
C ILE A 12 0.31 3.64 -14.95
N ASN A 13 -0.40 3.44 -16.07
CA ASN A 13 0.07 2.59 -17.17
C ASN A 13 1.46 3.00 -17.63
N ALA A 14 1.67 4.30 -17.91
CA ALA A 14 2.96 4.83 -18.33
C ALA A 14 4.04 4.63 -17.26
N ALA A 15 3.71 4.85 -15.98
CA ALA A 15 4.66 4.61 -14.89
C ALA A 15 5.11 3.14 -14.83
N VAL A 16 4.18 2.20 -15.00
CA VAL A 16 4.47 0.76 -14.93
C VAL A 16 5.16 0.24 -16.20
N TYR A 17 4.56 0.49 -17.37
CA TYR A 17 5.02 -0.15 -18.62
C TYR A 17 6.11 0.63 -19.36
N THR A 18 6.11 1.96 -19.25
CA THR A 18 7.07 2.81 -19.98
C THR A 18 8.25 3.19 -19.10
N ALA A 19 7.99 3.69 -17.88
CA ALA A 19 9.05 4.09 -16.96
C ALA A 19 9.65 2.93 -16.16
N GLY A 20 9.02 1.74 -16.15
CA GLY A 20 9.51 0.57 -15.43
C GLY A 20 9.50 0.75 -13.91
N ALA A 21 8.51 1.44 -13.39
CA ALA A 21 8.41 1.72 -11.96
C ALA A 21 8.29 0.41 -11.15
N ASN A 22 9.12 0.26 -10.14
CA ASN A 22 9.12 -0.89 -9.23
C ASN A 22 8.21 -0.70 -8.01
N ARG A 23 7.59 0.47 -7.86
CA ARG A 23 6.65 0.82 -6.80
C ARG A 23 5.83 2.03 -7.25
N ILE A 24 4.53 2.00 -6.99
CA ILE A 24 3.63 3.09 -7.33
C ILE A 24 3.15 3.76 -6.03
N GLY A 25 3.32 5.06 -5.93
CA GLY A 25 2.78 5.86 -4.82
C GLY A 25 1.33 6.26 -5.07
N HIS A 26 0.51 6.25 -4.01
CA HIS A 26 -0.91 6.62 -3.98
C HIS A 26 -1.85 5.74 -4.80
N GLY A 27 -1.75 5.76 -6.13
CA GLY A 27 -2.54 4.93 -7.03
C GLY A 27 -4.06 5.09 -6.93
N VAL A 28 -4.55 6.25 -6.48
CA VAL A 28 -5.99 6.47 -6.24
C VAL A 28 -6.81 6.48 -7.52
N ASP A 29 -6.16 6.74 -8.66
CA ASP A 29 -6.80 6.88 -9.96
C ASP A 29 -6.85 5.56 -10.76
N MET A 30 -6.45 4.45 -10.14
CA MET A 30 -6.41 3.13 -10.81
C MET A 30 -7.72 2.76 -11.53
N ALA A 31 -8.87 3.15 -10.97
CA ALA A 31 -10.17 2.83 -11.57
C ALA A 31 -10.43 3.58 -12.89
N TYR A 32 -9.68 4.66 -13.16
CA TYR A 32 -9.80 5.47 -14.39
C TYR A 32 -8.79 5.04 -15.46
N GLU A 33 -7.79 4.23 -15.11
CA GLU A 33 -6.79 3.76 -16.07
C GLU A 33 -7.39 2.86 -17.14
N GLU A 34 -6.94 3.02 -18.38
CA GLU A 34 -7.28 2.09 -19.45
C GLU A 34 -6.80 0.68 -19.09
N LYS A 35 -7.67 -0.32 -19.27
CA LYS A 35 -7.37 -1.71 -18.91
C LYS A 35 -6.87 -1.89 -17.47
N SER A 36 -7.44 -1.14 -16.54
CA SER A 36 -7.04 -1.13 -15.13
C SER A 36 -6.92 -2.54 -14.51
N TYR A 37 -7.80 -3.46 -14.87
CA TYR A 37 -7.76 -4.85 -14.39
C TYR A 37 -6.54 -5.61 -14.92
N ASP A 38 -6.16 -5.41 -16.18
CA ASP A 38 -4.95 -6.03 -16.75
C ASP A 38 -3.69 -5.41 -16.14
N LEU A 39 -3.70 -4.10 -15.91
CA LEU A 39 -2.63 -3.40 -15.22
C LEU A 39 -2.44 -3.95 -13.79
N MET A 40 -3.50 -4.12 -13.02
CA MET A 40 -3.42 -4.67 -11.66
C MET A 40 -2.94 -6.13 -11.66
N ARG A 41 -3.41 -6.97 -12.60
CA ARG A 41 -2.90 -8.34 -12.77
C ARG A 41 -1.41 -8.35 -13.10
N TYR A 42 -0.97 -7.43 -13.96
CA TYR A 42 0.45 -7.26 -14.29
C TYR A 42 1.27 -6.84 -13.06
N MET A 43 0.80 -5.85 -12.31
CA MET A 43 1.44 -5.41 -11.07
C MET A 43 1.56 -6.55 -10.05
N ALA A 44 0.49 -7.31 -9.83
CA ALA A 44 0.50 -8.46 -8.94
C ALA A 44 1.50 -9.53 -9.39
N LYS A 45 1.47 -9.92 -10.67
CA LYS A 45 2.37 -10.93 -11.26
C LYS A 45 3.85 -10.53 -11.17
N ASN A 46 4.15 -9.24 -11.31
CA ASN A 46 5.51 -8.71 -11.32
C ASN A 46 5.94 -8.13 -9.97
N ASN A 47 5.15 -8.34 -8.91
CA ASN A 47 5.44 -7.84 -7.57
C ASN A 47 5.69 -6.33 -7.51
N ILE A 48 4.93 -5.55 -8.26
CA ILE A 48 4.96 -4.09 -8.23
C ILE A 48 3.98 -3.62 -7.15
N PRO A 49 4.46 -3.16 -5.97
CA PRO A 49 3.60 -2.77 -4.88
C PRO A 49 2.95 -1.41 -5.12
N ILE A 50 1.80 -1.24 -4.45
CA ILE A 50 1.16 0.05 -4.29
C ILE A 50 1.39 0.59 -2.89
N GLU A 51 1.79 1.85 -2.78
CA GLU A 51 1.92 2.57 -1.51
C GLU A 51 0.66 3.37 -1.22
N ILE A 52 -0.03 3.02 -0.14
CA ILE A 52 -1.31 3.59 0.26
C ILE A 52 -1.10 4.60 1.38
N ASN A 53 -1.54 5.84 1.16
CA ASN A 53 -1.39 7.00 2.04
C ASN A 53 -2.77 7.55 2.42
N LEU A 54 -3.50 6.87 3.33
CA LEU A 54 -4.93 7.13 3.56
C LEU A 54 -5.23 8.58 3.98
N THR A 55 -4.48 9.10 4.95
CA THR A 55 -4.67 10.47 5.45
C THR A 55 -4.33 11.50 4.36
N SER A 56 -3.22 11.30 3.64
CA SER A 56 -2.81 12.19 2.56
C SER A 56 -3.83 12.18 1.42
N ASN A 57 -4.28 11.00 0.99
CA ASN A 57 -5.27 10.87 -0.09
C ASN A 57 -6.60 11.52 0.28
N GLU A 58 -7.01 11.44 1.55
CA GLU A 58 -8.21 12.16 2.02
C GLU A 58 -7.98 13.67 2.05
N PHE A 59 -6.87 14.13 2.62
CA PHE A 59 -6.60 15.56 2.79
C PHE A 59 -6.43 16.27 1.46
N ILE A 60 -5.59 15.74 0.58
CA ILE A 60 -5.21 16.39 -0.68
C ILE A 60 -6.25 16.12 -1.78
N LEU A 61 -6.64 14.85 -1.98
CA LEU A 61 -7.45 14.41 -3.11
C LEU A 61 -8.93 14.24 -2.77
N LYS A 62 -9.30 14.41 -1.50
CA LYS A 62 -10.66 14.16 -0.99
C LYS A 62 -11.14 12.72 -1.24
N VAL A 63 -10.19 11.78 -1.40
CA VAL A 63 -10.47 10.36 -1.60
C VAL A 63 -10.51 9.66 -0.25
N LYS A 64 -11.70 9.29 0.20
CA LYS A 64 -11.93 8.66 1.51
C LYS A 64 -12.93 7.52 1.43
N GLU A 65 -12.93 6.68 2.46
CA GLU A 65 -13.85 5.56 2.61
C GLU A 65 -13.87 4.66 1.36
N ASN A 66 -15.05 4.32 0.87
CA ASN A 66 -15.23 3.40 -0.27
C ASN A 66 -14.73 3.95 -1.61
N ARG A 67 -14.34 5.21 -1.69
CA ARG A 67 -13.77 5.79 -2.91
C ARG A 67 -12.28 5.48 -3.08
N HIS A 68 -11.61 5.01 -2.03
CA HIS A 68 -10.21 4.62 -2.12
C HIS A 68 -10.09 3.20 -2.66
N PRO A 69 -9.24 2.93 -3.70
CA PRO A 69 -9.18 1.65 -4.39
C PRO A 69 -8.44 0.53 -3.63
N ILE A 70 -8.17 0.67 -2.32
CA ILE A 70 -7.41 -0.30 -1.55
C ILE A 70 -7.99 -1.73 -1.60
N LEU A 71 -9.32 -1.87 -1.55
CA LEU A 71 -9.97 -3.18 -1.62
C LEU A 71 -9.82 -3.79 -3.01
N LEU A 72 -9.82 -2.97 -4.06
CA LEU A 72 -9.58 -3.41 -5.42
C LEU A 72 -8.15 -3.96 -5.57
N TYR A 73 -7.15 -3.26 -5.07
CA TYR A 73 -5.77 -3.75 -5.05
C TYR A 73 -5.63 -5.08 -4.31
N LYS A 74 -6.29 -5.19 -3.14
CA LYS A 74 -6.32 -6.45 -2.39
C LYS A 74 -6.95 -7.59 -3.20
N GLU A 75 -8.08 -7.35 -3.85
CA GLU A 75 -8.80 -8.35 -4.66
C GLU A 75 -7.93 -8.88 -5.81
N PHE A 76 -7.17 -8.00 -6.46
CA PHE A 76 -6.25 -8.37 -7.54
C PHE A 76 -4.91 -8.92 -7.06
N GLY A 77 -4.68 -8.99 -5.75
CA GLY A 77 -3.42 -9.50 -5.18
C GLY A 77 -2.22 -8.58 -5.41
N VAL A 78 -2.45 -7.29 -5.69
CA VAL A 78 -1.36 -6.30 -5.79
C VAL A 78 -0.76 -6.12 -4.40
N PRO A 79 0.56 -6.22 -4.22
CA PRO A 79 1.18 -6.02 -2.92
C PRO A 79 0.90 -4.60 -2.39
N ILE A 80 0.37 -4.52 -1.16
CA ILE A 80 0.02 -3.24 -0.52
C ILE A 80 1.07 -2.91 0.53
N VAL A 81 1.53 -1.67 0.54
CA VAL A 81 2.34 -1.05 1.59
C VAL A 81 1.58 0.15 2.13
N ILE A 82 1.52 0.28 3.45
CA ILE A 82 0.91 1.45 4.10
C ILE A 82 2.01 2.46 4.41
N SER A 83 1.74 3.73 4.18
CA SER A 83 2.67 4.85 4.45
C SER A 83 1.92 6.05 5.03
N THR A 84 2.68 6.94 5.66
CA THR A 84 2.17 8.21 6.22
C THR A 84 2.17 9.33 5.20
N ASP A 85 2.99 9.22 4.14
CA ASP A 85 3.38 10.36 3.31
C ASP A 85 4.01 11.46 4.19
N ASP A 86 3.56 12.69 4.11
CA ASP A 86 4.05 13.84 4.86
C ASP A 86 3.58 13.83 6.34
N ALA A 87 4.10 12.92 7.16
CA ALA A 87 3.67 12.72 8.55
C ALA A 87 3.67 14.01 9.39
N GLY A 88 4.68 14.85 9.21
CA GLY A 88 4.81 16.11 9.95
C GLY A 88 3.75 17.14 9.56
N ILE A 89 3.46 17.27 8.27
CA ILE A 89 2.43 18.20 7.73
C ILE A 89 1.03 17.72 8.09
N LEU A 90 0.78 16.42 7.91
CA LEU A 90 -0.52 15.80 8.13
C LEU A 90 -0.79 15.46 9.60
N ARG A 91 0.20 15.65 10.47
CA ARG A 91 0.14 15.36 11.91
C ARG A 91 -0.35 13.94 12.19
N THR A 92 0.23 12.97 11.50
CA THR A 92 -0.11 11.56 11.59
C THR A 92 1.13 10.70 11.83
N ASN A 93 0.92 9.41 12.11
CA ASN A 93 1.99 8.42 12.28
C ASN A 93 1.53 7.06 11.74
N MET A 94 2.44 6.09 11.67
CA MET A 94 2.14 4.75 11.13
C MET A 94 1.05 4.03 11.90
N THR A 95 1.03 4.14 13.23
CA THR A 95 -0.01 3.50 14.06
C THR A 95 -1.39 4.05 13.70
N GLU A 96 -1.52 5.36 13.54
CA GLU A 96 -2.78 5.99 13.12
C GLU A 96 -3.22 5.53 11.74
N GLN A 97 -2.30 5.35 10.79
CA GLN A 97 -2.64 4.84 9.45
C GLN A 97 -3.21 3.42 9.52
N TYR A 98 -2.62 2.52 10.33
CA TYR A 98 -3.16 1.17 10.52
C TYR A 98 -4.49 1.16 11.28
N VAL A 99 -4.65 2.02 12.29
CA VAL A 99 -5.93 2.19 13.01
C VAL A 99 -7.02 2.70 12.05
N LEU A 100 -6.69 3.69 11.22
CA LEU A 100 -7.60 4.24 10.22
C LEU A 100 -8.00 3.16 9.19
N LEU A 101 -7.03 2.39 8.71
CA LEU A 101 -7.25 1.26 7.82
C LEU A 101 -8.26 0.25 8.41
N ALA A 102 -8.00 -0.22 9.64
CA ALA A 102 -8.85 -1.19 10.31
C ALA A 102 -10.26 -0.66 10.63
N LYS A 103 -10.37 0.64 10.93
CA LYS A 103 -11.67 1.28 11.18
C LYS A 103 -12.50 1.42 9.90
N ARG A 104 -11.89 1.79 8.78
CA ARG A 104 -12.58 2.04 7.51
C ARG A 104 -12.96 0.77 6.76
N TYR A 105 -12.05 -0.21 6.73
CA TYR A 105 -12.18 -1.39 5.87
C TYR A 105 -12.34 -2.66 6.70
N LYS A 106 -13.56 -2.95 7.13
CA LYS A 106 -13.88 -4.10 8.00
C LYS A 106 -13.58 -5.46 7.38
N THR A 107 -13.41 -5.52 6.07
CA THR A 107 -13.03 -6.74 5.33
C THR A 107 -11.52 -6.96 5.28
N ILE A 108 -10.71 -5.99 5.74
CA ILE A 108 -9.27 -6.15 5.93
C ILE A 108 -9.06 -6.82 7.28
N SER A 109 -8.55 -8.04 7.24
CA SER A 109 -8.30 -8.87 8.42
C SER A 109 -6.98 -8.49 9.10
N TYR A 110 -6.78 -9.03 10.31
CA TYR A 110 -5.48 -8.96 10.99
C TYR A 110 -4.35 -9.58 10.13
N SER A 111 -4.63 -10.70 9.46
CA SER A 111 -3.67 -11.34 8.56
C SER A 111 -3.27 -10.44 7.39
N ASP A 112 -4.23 -9.70 6.82
CA ASP A 112 -3.93 -8.71 5.78
C ASP A 112 -3.03 -7.59 6.30
N ILE A 113 -3.35 -7.04 7.48
CA ILE A 113 -2.54 -5.99 8.11
C ILE A 113 -1.13 -6.50 8.39
N LYS A 114 -0.99 -7.71 8.93
CA LYS A 114 0.30 -8.36 9.17
C LYS A 114 1.08 -8.46 7.86
N GLN A 115 0.45 -8.90 6.77
CA GLN A 115 1.08 -8.97 5.45
C GLN A 115 1.53 -7.59 4.95
N PHE A 116 0.73 -6.53 5.14
CA PHE A 116 1.11 -5.17 4.72
C PHE A 116 2.33 -4.66 5.48
N VAL A 117 2.48 -5.05 6.76
CA VAL A 117 3.68 -4.73 7.54
C VAL A 117 4.91 -5.46 6.97
N TYR A 118 4.81 -6.76 6.64
CA TYR A 118 5.90 -7.48 5.96
C TYR A 118 6.23 -6.86 4.60
N ASN A 119 5.22 -6.45 3.85
CA ASN A 119 5.42 -5.80 2.55
C ASN A 119 6.26 -4.53 2.69
N SER A 120 6.14 -3.77 3.78
CA SER A 120 6.94 -2.56 3.98
C SER A 120 8.45 -2.83 3.99
N ILE A 121 8.87 -4.01 4.44
CA ILE A 121 10.27 -4.46 4.41
C ILE A 121 10.61 -5.09 3.07
N ASN A 122 9.78 -6.03 2.61
CA ASN A 122 10.03 -6.81 1.39
C ASN A 122 10.16 -5.92 0.15
N TYR A 123 9.32 -4.90 0.05
CA TYR A 123 9.30 -3.94 -1.06
C TYR A 123 10.01 -2.63 -0.75
N SER A 124 10.83 -2.58 0.31
CA SER A 124 11.72 -1.45 0.58
C SER A 124 12.88 -1.40 -0.43
N PHE A 125 13.46 -0.23 -0.61
CA PHE A 125 14.66 -0.04 -1.44
C PHE A 125 15.97 -0.33 -0.71
N ILE A 126 15.92 -1.03 0.43
CA ILE A 126 17.12 -1.52 1.13
C ILE A 126 17.85 -2.50 0.22
N GLN A 127 19.11 -2.23 -0.10
CA GLN A 127 19.90 -3.04 -1.03
C GLN A 127 20.55 -4.25 -0.35
N GLU A 128 20.85 -4.15 0.95
CA GLU A 128 21.57 -5.17 1.71
C GLU A 128 20.64 -6.32 2.12
N PRO A 129 20.79 -7.54 1.54
CA PRO A 129 19.93 -8.67 1.87
C PRO A 129 19.99 -9.06 3.35
N ALA A 130 21.16 -8.91 3.98
CA ALA A 130 21.36 -9.22 5.40
C ALA A 130 20.52 -8.31 6.30
N VAL A 131 20.42 -7.01 5.97
CA VAL A 131 19.59 -6.04 6.69
C VAL A 131 18.11 -6.38 6.54
N LYS A 132 17.63 -6.67 5.32
CA LYS A 132 16.24 -7.11 5.12
C LYS A 132 15.93 -8.37 5.93
N LYS A 133 16.81 -9.36 5.90
CA LYS A 133 16.64 -10.61 6.67
C LYS A 133 16.54 -10.34 8.16
N GLN A 134 17.41 -9.48 8.70
CA GLN A 134 17.38 -9.12 10.12
C GLN A 134 16.06 -8.43 10.49
N LEU A 135 15.61 -7.47 9.68
CA LEU A 135 14.34 -6.76 9.90
C LEU A 135 13.13 -7.72 9.89
N ILE A 136 13.12 -8.71 8.99
CA ILE A 136 12.07 -9.74 8.97
C ILE A 136 12.12 -10.59 10.24
N GLN A 137 13.31 -11.03 10.69
CA GLN A 137 13.45 -11.80 11.93
C GLN A 137 12.98 -11.01 13.15
N ASP A 138 13.32 -9.74 13.23
CA ASP A 138 12.87 -8.86 14.32
C ASP A 138 11.36 -8.70 14.30
N LEU A 139 10.77 -8.58 13.11
CA LEU A 139 9.33 -8.47 12.92
C LEU A 139 8.62 -9.78 13.32
N ASP A 140 9.15 -10.94 12.93
CA ASP A 140 8.65 -12.25 13.32
C ASP A 140 8.60 -12.39 14.86
N ASN A 141 9.67 -12.01 15.54
CA ASN A 141 9.75 -12.06 16.99
C ASN A 141 8.70 -11.16 17.66
N ARG A 142 8.49 -9.96 17.12
CA ARG A 142 7.47 -9.01 17.62
C ARG A 142 6.06 -9.55 17.43
N PHE A 143 5.74 -10.09 16.25
CA PHE A 143 4.44 -10.70 15.99
C PHE A 143 4.19 -11.93 16.85
N ASN A 144 5.18 -12.81 16.99
CA ASN A 144 5.08 -13.99 17.84
C ASN A 144 4.79 -13.61 19.31
N THR A 145 5.50 -12.60 19.83
CA THR A 145 5.27 -12.08 21.18
C THR A 145 3.87 -11.48 21.33
N PHE A 146 3.45 -10.67 20.36
CA PHE A 146 2.12 -10.07 20.35
C PHE A 146 1.02 -11.14 20.32
N GLU A 147 1.10 -12.07 19.38
CA GLU A 147 0.09 -13.12 19.19
C GLU A 147 -0.01 -14.08 20.38
N ALA A 148 1.11 -14.34 21.07
CA ALA A 148 1.11 -15.17 22.27
C ALA A 148 0.26 -14.57 23.41
N ASN A 149 0.20 -13.24 23.51
CA ASN A 149 -0.58 -12.55 24.52
C ASN A 149 -2.11 -12.65 24.32
N PHE A 150 -2.57 -13.09 23.15
CA PHE A 150 -4.00 -13.25 22.82
C PHE A 150 -4.45 -14.71 22.74
N LYS A 151 -3.55 -15.67 22.96
CA LYS A 151 -3.88 -17.11 22.99
C LYS A 151 -4.24 -17.61 24.38
N ASN A 152 -4.14 -16.75 25.37
CA ASN A 152 -4.56 -16.97 26.76
C ASN A 152 -5.85 -16.16 27.00
#